data_4aa093e6c9b5a11ec13486f573b65e6c
#
_entry.id   4aa093e6c9b5a11ec13486f573b65e6c
#
_cell.length_a   1.000
_cell.length_b   1.000
_cell.length_c   1.000
_cell.angle_alpha   90.00
_cell.angle_beta   90.00
_cell.angle_gamma   90.00
#
_symmetry.space_group_name_H-M   'P 1'
#
loop_
_entity.id
_entity.type
_entity.pdbx_description
1 polymer ?
#
loop_
_entity_poly.entity_id
_entity_poly.type
_entity_poly.pdbx_seq_one_letter_code
_entity_poly.pdbx_strand_id
1 'polypeptide(L)'
;MGEKRLAKDRAWELDFLRGIALIMMLFMHTSWDFRYEFGVDIFSYLEAGWFWAFVHPVIVVLFVGVSGICSTFSRSNVKRGIKLLAATLVLNFGTLIIYKVTGIPCLIIFNVLSVLTCGIFLYALIQFIETKTGADPRIVNLVMGLAGLYIVICGCNIDYMNYCTDNILFIPFGFTIEGEPYMADYMPLFPWLGVFLIGCVVGRACYKDKKTLFANKVKAMKVISRPVEFIGRHSLIIYLAHQLVIYGILFVIFWLIRSAR
;
A
#
# COMPACT_ATOMS: atom_id res chain seq x y z
N MET A 1 33.65 1.55 10.59
CA MET A 1 33.82 1.33 9.12
C MET A 1 32.66 0.52 8.50
N GLY A 2 31.92 -0.31 9.25
CA GLY A 2 30.83 -1.15 8.76
C GLY A 2 29.56 -0.41 8.32
N GLU A 3 29.11 0.59 9.09
CA GLU A 3 27.85 1.32 8.76
C GLU A 3 27.92 2.16 7.47
N LYS A 4 29.08 2.77 7.16
CA LYS A 4 29.27 3.52 5.91
C LYS A 4 29.28 2.63 4.66
N ARG A 5 29.69 1.36 4.76
CA ARG A 5 29.65 0.40 3.67
C ARG A 5 28.22 -0.09 3.39
N LEU A 6 27.44 -0.39 4.45
CA LEU A 6 26.05 -0.84 4.33
C LEU A 6 25.13 0.21 3.69
N ALA A 7 25.41 1.50 3.90
CA ALA A 7 24.65 2.60 3.30
C ALA A 7 24.92 2.79 1.79
N LYS A 8 26.10 2.35 1.28
CA LYS A 8 26.52 2.55 -0.11
C LYS A 8 25.87 1.56 -1.08
N ASP A 9 25.50 0.37 -0.59
CA ASP A 9 24.99 -0.74 -1.40
C ASP A 9 23.46 -0.92 -1.31
N ARG A 10 22.77 -0.08 -0.52
CA ARG A 10 21.32 -0.16 -0.35
C ARG A 10 20.60 0.26 -1.62
N ALA A 11 19.55 -0.47 -1.99
CA ALA A 11 18.66 -0.16 -3.12
C ALA A 11 17.83 1.10 -2.80
N TRP A 12 18.44 2.28 -2.94
CA TRP A 12 17.84 3.59 -2.62
C TRP A 12 16.62 3.89 -3.49
N GLU A 13 16.60 3.39 -4.71
CA GLU A 13 15.50 3.54 -5.66
C GLU A 13 14.20 2.97 -5.12
N LEU A 14 14.24 1.91 -4.32
CA LEU A 14 13.05 1.32 -3.72
C LEU A 14 12.49 2.19 -2.59
N ASP A 15 13.36 2.80 -1.77
CA ASP A 15 12.95 3.77 -0.76
C ASP A 15 12.38 5.03 -1.45
N PHE A 16 13.00 5.47 -2.57
CA PHE A 16 12.56 6.62 -3.34
C PHE A 16 11.17 6.38 -4.00
N LEU A 17 10.98 5.25 -4.67
CA LEU A 17 9.70 4.90 -5.30
C LEU A 17 8.57 4.80 -4.27
N ARG A 18 8.86 4.18 -3.11
CA ARG A 18 7.90 4.12 -2.01
C ARG A 18 7.57 5.50 -1.45
N GLY A 19 8.57 6.39 -1.36
CA GLY A 19 8.38 7.78 -0.95
C GLY A 19 7.50 8.56 -1.92
N ILE A 20 7.71 8.41 -3.23
CA ILE A 20 6.84 9.01 -4.26
C ILE A 20 5.40 8.50 -4.10
N ALA A 21 5.21 7.17 -4.04
CA ALA A 21 3.88 6.58 -3.89
C ALA A 21 3.16 7.13 -2.65
N LEU A 22 3.88 7.26 -1.53
CA LEU A 22 3.34 7.80 -0.29
C LEU A 22 2.98 9.30 -0.40
N ILE A 23 3.81 10.12 -1.04
CA ILE A 23 3.52 11.54 -1.28
C ILE A 23 2.28 11.70 -2.15
N MET A 24 2.17 10.91 -3.23
CA MET A 24 1.00 10.94 -4.11
C MET A 24 -0.27 10.49 -3.36
N MET A 25 -0.17 9.48 -2.52
CA MET A 25 -1.27 9.01 -1.66
C MET A 25 -1.70 10.09 -0.66
N LEU A 26 -0.75 10.74 0.03
CA LEU A 26 -1.03 11.85 0.94
C LEU A 26 -1.74 13.01 0.23
N PHE A 27 -1.28 13.35 -0.98
CA PHE A 27 -1.92 14.39 -1.79
C PHE A 27 -3.36 14.00 -2.16
N MET A 28 -3.58 12.75 -2.57
CA MET A 28 -4.92 12.25 -2.92
C MET A 28 -5.87 12.30 -1.71
N HIS A 29 -5.46 11.81 -0.54
CA HIS A 29 -6.29 11.84 0.66
C HIS A 29 -6.56 13.29 1.13
N THR A 30 -5.56 14.16 1.07
CA THR A 30 -5.76 15.59 1.37
C THR A 30 -6.79 16.21 0.44
N SER A 31 -6.70 15.92 -0.87
CA SER A 31 -7.66 16.41 -1.86
C SER A 31 -9.07 15.88 -1.63
N TRP A 32 -9.18 14.60 -1.23
CA TRP A 32 -10.43 13.96 -0.87
C TRP A 32 -11.08 14.65 0.33
N ASP A 33 -10.32 14.87 1.42
CA ASP A 33 -10.81 15.54 2.63
C ASP A 33 -11.32 16.96 2.29
N PHE A 34 -10.54 17.75 1.54
CA PHE A 34 -10.99 19.07 1.12
C PHE A 34 -12.33 19.05 0.40
N ARG A 35 -12.49 18.14 -0.56
CA ARG A 35 -13.66 18.11 -1.44
C ARG A 35 -14.87 17.52 -0.74
N TYR A 36 -14.73 16.35 -0.15
CA TYR A 36 -15.87 15.58 0.33
C TYR A 36 -16.17 15.77 1.82
N GLU A 37 -15.14 15.98 2.66
CA GLU A 37 -15.34 16.16 4.09
C GLU A 37 -15.59 17.62 4.46
N PHE A 38 -14.86 18.56 3.84
CA PHE A 38 -14.97 19.99 4.13
C PHE A 38 -15.81 20.78 3.11
N GLY A 39 -16.24 20.15 2.03
CA GLY A 39 -17.16 20.75 1.04
C GLY A 39 -16.55 21.89 0.22
N VAL A 40 -15.22 21.87 0.00
CA VAL A 40 -14.55 22.88 -0.81
C VAL A 40 -14.50 22.40 -2.26
N ASP A 41 -15.13 23.13 -3.17
CA ASP A 41 -15.22 22.76 -4.60
C ASP A 41 -13.92 23.02 -5.36
N ILE A 42 -12.87 22.30 -4.94
CA ILE A 42 -11.57 22.22 -5.62
C ILE A 42 -11.22 20.75 -5.87
N PHE A 43 -10.14 20.48 -6.59
CA PHE A 43 -9.68 19.10 -6.89
C PHE A 43 -10.68 18.26 -7.69
N SER A 44 -11.34 18.87 -8.71
CA SER A 44 -12.30 18.19 -9.61
C SER A 44 -11.74 16.96 -10.32
N TYR A 45 -10.41 16.77 -10.36
CA TYR A 45 -9.78 15.58 -10.93
C TYR A 45 -10.21 14.28 -10.24
N LEU A 46 -10.67 14.36 -8.97
CA LEU A 46 -11.20 13.18 -8.24
C LEU A 46 -12.48 12.61 -8.85
N GLU A 47 -13.22 13.40 -9.64
CA GLU A 47 -14.40 12.93 -10.36
C GLU A 47 -14.06 12.47 -11.78
N ALA A 48 -12.84 12.70 -12.23
CA ALA A 48 -12.42 12.37 -13.58
C ALA A 48 -12.05 10.88 -13.70
N GLY A 49 -12.73 10.16 -14.60
CA GLY A 49 -12.48 8.74 -14.84
C GLY A 49 -11.01 8.42 -15.18
N TRP A 50 -10.30 9.33 -15.87
CA TRP A 50 -8.89 9.13 -16.18
C TRP A 50 -8.00 9.02 -14.93
N PHE A 51 -8.34 9.74 -13.85
CA PHE A 51 -7.56 9.67 -12.60
C PHE A 51 -7.63 8.27 -11.99
N TRP A 52 -8.83 7.71 -11.88
CA TRP A 52 -9.05 6.38 -11.33
C TRP A 52 -8.56 5.26 -12.25
N ALA A 53 -8.61 5.48 -13.58
CA ALA A 53 -8.16 4.50 -14.55
C ALA A 53 -6.61 4.44 -14.68
N PHE A 54 -5.92 5.58 -14.57
CA PHE A 54 -4.49 5.66 -14.91
C PHE A 54 -3.60 6.10 -13.75
N VAL A 55 -4.00 7.06 -12.92
CA VAL A 55 -3.13 7.62 -11.87
C VAL A 55 -3.22 6.82 -10.57
N HIS A 56 -4.42 6.60 -10.08
CA HIS A 56 -4.63 5.86 -8.84
C HIS A 56 -4.00 4.45 -8.87
N PRO A 57 -4.17 3.62 -9.91
CA PRO A 57 -3.52 2.32 -9.97
C PRO A 57 -1.99 2.39 -9.94
N VAL A 58 -1.38 3.42 -10.55
CA VAL A 58 0.07 3.60 -10.51
C VAL A 58 0.57 3.86 -9.08
N ILE A 59 -0.15 4.69 -8.31
CA ILE A 59 0.18 4.94 -6.90
C ILE A 59 0.20 3.63 -6.12
N VAL A 60 -0.86 2.82 -6.28
CA VAL A 60 -1.00 1.55 -5.56
C VAL A 60 0.02 0.51 -6.03
N VAL A 61 0.25 0.38 -7.35
CA VAL A 61 1.26 -0.53 -7.93
C VAL A 61 2.65 -0.20 -7.39
N LEU A 62 3.02 1.08 -7.32
CA LEU A 62 4.30 1.50 -6.76
C LEU A 62 4.41 1.12 -5.29
N PHE A 63 3.38 1.37 -4.48
CA PHE A 63 3.43 1.08 -3.05
C PHE A 63 3.45 -0.42 -2.75
N VAL A 64 2.53 -1.17 -3.34
CA VAL A 64 2.35 -2.61 -3.12
C VAL A 64 3.45 -3.41 -3.80
N GLY A 65 3.78 -3.09 -5.06
CA GLY A 65 4.82 -3.79 -5.84
C GLY A 65 6.21 -3.61 -5.23
N VAL A 66 6.58 -2.38 -4.84
CA VAL A 66 7.85 -2.13 -4.12
C VAL A 66 7.87 -2.85 -2.78
N SER A 67 6.74 -2.97 -2.09
CA SER A 67 6.65 -3.75 -0.85
C SER A 67 6.88 -5.24 -1.09
N GLY A 68 6.40 -5.79 -2.22
CA GLY A 68 6.71 -7.14 -2.69
C GLY A 68 8.21 -7.32 -2.94
N ILE A 69 8.84 -6.42 -3.71
CA ILE A 69 10.30 -6.44 -3.94
C ILE A 69 11.05 -6.45 -2.60
N CYS A 70 10.71 -5.56 -1.68
CA CYS A 70 11.38 -5.46 -0.38
C CYS A 70 11.14 -6.68 0.54
N SER A 71 10.12 -7.49 0.29
CA SER A 71 9.89 -8.72 1.02
C SER A 71 10.97 -9.76 0.72
N THR A 72 11.58 -9.71 -0.46
CA THR A 72 12.71 -10.59 -0.83
C THR A 72 14.00 -10.25 -0.09
N PHE A 73 14.13 -9.04 0.45
CA PHE A 73 15.29 -8.59 1.22
C PHE A 73 15.20 -8.93 2.71
N SER A 74 13.99 -9.24 3.17
CA SER A 74 13.72 -9.45 4.60
C SER A 74 14.43 -10.71 5.13
N ARG A 75 15.04 -10.61 6.31
CA ARG A 75 15.59 -11.76 7.02
C ARG A 75 14.51 -12.66 7.62
N SER A 76 13.35 -12.11 7.94
CA SER A 76 12.19 -12.84 8.48
C SER A 76 10.90 -12.14 8.09
N ASN A 77 10.23 -12.69 7.06
CA ASN A 77 8.95 -12.20 6.61
C ASN A 77 7.84 -12.46 7.64
N VAL A 78 7.94 -13.55 8.42
CA VAL A 78 6.99 -13.83 9.50
C VAL A 78 7.00 -12.72 10.55
N LYS A 79 8.18 -12.30 11.06
CA LYS A 79 8.28 -11.21 12.04
C LYS A 79 7.78 -9.88 11.48
N ARG A 80 8.06 -9.62 10.19
CA ARG A 80 7.58 -8.43 9.49
C ARG A 80 6.06 -8.46 9.33
N GLY A 81 5.49 -9.61 8.94
CA GLY A 81 4.06 -9.83 8.81
C GLY A 81 3.32 -9.64 10.13
N ILE A 82 3.84 -10.19 11.23
CA ILE A 82 3.24 -10.01 12.57
C ILE A 82 3.21 -8.53 12.99
N LYS A 83 4.29 -7.78 12.76
CA LYS A 83 4.32 -6.33 13.05
C LYS A 83 3.29 -5.56 12.23
N LEU A 84 3.15 -5.92 10.95
CA LEU A 84 2.20 -5.27 10.07
C LEU A 84 0.76 -5.66 10.41
N LEU A 85 0.52 -6.93 10.76
CA LEU A 85 -0.77 -7.40 11.26
C LEU A 85 -1.20 -6.64 12.52
N ALA A 86 -0.29 -6.46 13.47
CA ALA A 86 -0.58 -5.68 14.68
C ALA A 86 -0.97 -4.24 14.34
N ALA A 87 -0.25 -3.58 13.42
CA ALA A 87 -0.60 -2.24 12.96
C ALA A 87 -1.96 -2.20 12.26
N THR A 88 -2.27 -3.19 11.42
CA THR A 88 -3.56 -3.34 10.75
C THR A 88 -4.70 -3.49 11.75
N LEU A 89 -4.53 -4.36 12.74
CA LEU A 89 -5.55 -4.58 13.78
C LEU A 89 -5.78 -3.32 14.64
N VAL A 90 -4.71 -2.62 15.01
CA VAL A 90 -4.83 -1.34 15.75
C VAL A 90 -5.64 -0.32 14.95
N LEU A 91 -5.38 -0.21 13.64
CA LEU A 91 -6.12 0.69 12.77
C LEU A 91 -7.61 0.28 12.66
N ASN A 92 -7.88 -0.98 12.37
CA ASN A 92 -9.23 -1.50 12.19
C ASN A 92 -10.07 -1.37 13.48
N PHE A 93 -9.52 -1.78 14.63
CA PHE A 93 -10.21 -1.63 15.90
C PHE A 93 -10.34 -0.16 16.32
N GLY A 94 -9.34 0.67 16.06
CA GLY A 94 -9.39 2.10 16.32
C GLY A 94 -10.51 2.78 15.55
N THR A 95 -10.61 2.55 14.24
CA THR A 95 -11.68 3.11 13.41
C THR A 95 -13.07 2.55 13.75
N LEU A 96 -13.15 1.27 14.13
CA LEU A 96 -14.40 0.67 14.59
C LEU A 96 -14.92 1.32 15.89
N ILE A 97 -14.02 1.59 16.84
CA ILE A 97 -14.38 2.27 18.10
C ILE A 97 -14.84 3.70 17.80
N ILE A 98 -14.10 4.46 16.98
CA ILE A 98 -14.48 5.81 16.60
C ILE A 98 -15.86 5.81 15.93
N TYR A 99 -16.08 4.93 14.95
CA TYR A 99 -17.36 4.80 14.26
C TYR A 99 -18.51 4.52 15.24
N LYS A 100 -18.32 3.57 16.17
CA LYS A 100 -19.35 3.20 17.16
C LYS A 100 -19.65 4.30 18.17
N VAL A 101 -18.65 5.08 18.58
CA VAL A 101 -18.80 6.12 19.59
C VAL A 101 -19.30 7.44 19.03
N THR A 102 -18.80 7.82 17.82
CA THR A 102 -19.06 9.14 17.25
C THR A 102 -20.06 9.14 16.10
N GLY A 103 -20.33 7.97 15.48
CA GLY A 103 -21.11 7.86 14.25
C GLY A 103 -20.39 8.37 12.99
N ILE A 104 -19.11 8.81 13.10
CA ILE A 104 -18.34 9.28 11.95
C ILE A 104 -18.05 8.09 11.02
N PRO A 105 -18.34 8.18 9.70
CA PRO A 105 -18.17 7.07 8.75
C PRO A 105 -16.69 6.88 8.37
N CYS A 106 -15.87 6.48 9.34
CA CYS A 106 -14.43 6.25 9.17
C CYS A 106 -14.03 4.76 9.29
N LEU A 107 -14.99 3.84 9.16
CA LEU A 107 -14.75 2.41 9.34
C LEU A 107 -13.78 1.88 8.28
N ILE A 108 -12.70 1.24 8.73
CA ILE A 108 -11.74 0.53 7.89
C ILE A 108 -11.75 -0.94 8.26
N ILE A 109 -12.21 -1.80 7.36
CA ILE A 109 -12.22 -3.26 7.57
C ILE A 109 -11.04 -3.91 6.86
N PHE A 110 -10.81 -3.51 5.61
CA PHE A 110 -9.78 -4.09 4.76
C PHE A 110 -9.14 -2.99 3.89
N ASN A 111 -7.82 -2.83 4.02
CA ASN A 111 -7.07 -1.75 3.35
C ASN A 111 -5.70 -2.23 2.85
N VAL A 112 -4.86 -1.32 2.37
CA VAL A 112 -3.54 -1.63 1.85
C VAL A 112 -2.64 -2.37 2.87
N LEU A 113 -2.74 -2.07 4.18
CA LEU A 113 -1.98 -2.81 5.20
C LEU A 113 -2.43 -4.27 5.30
N SER A 114 -3.74 -4.51 5.15
CA SER A 114 -4.31 -5.86 5.11
C SER A 114 -3.78 -6.64 3.91
N VAL A 115 -3.77 -6.02 2.72
CA VAL A 115 -3.20 -6.60 1.49
C VAL A 115 -1.72 -6.93 1.67
N LEU A 116 -0.94 -5.99 2.21
CA LEU A 116 0.49 -6.20 2.46
C LEU A 116 0.74 -7.29 3.51
N THR A 117 -0.08 -7.36 4.54
CA THR A 117 0.00 -8.40 5.59
C THR A 117 -0.22 -9.78 4.97
N CYS A 118 -1.30 -9.95 4.20
CA CYS A 118 -1.60 -11.19 3.49
C CYS A 118 -0.49 -11.54 2.50
N GLY A 119 -0.01 -10.57 1.73
CA GLY A 119 1.08 -10.78 0.75
C GLY A 119 2.38 -11.22 1.41
N ILE A 120 2.77 -10.61 2.54
CA ILE A 120 3.98 -10.97 3.28
C ILE A 120 3.88 -12.37 3.87
N PHE A 121 2.74 -12.75 4.45
CA PHE A 121 2.54 -14.11 4.98
C PHE A 121 2.50 -15.15 3.86
N LEU A 122 1.83 -14.85 2.74
CA LEU A 122 1.83 -15.74 1.57
C LEU A 122 3.26 -15.94 1.04
N TYR A 123 4.04 -14.88 0.91
CA TYR A 123 5.43 -14.99 0.48
C TYR A 123 6.30 -15.76 1.49
N ALA A 124 6.06 -15.56 2.79
CA ALA A 124 6.73 -16.35 3.83
C ALA A 124 6.41 -17.85 3.72
N LEU A 125 5.15 -18.19 3.42
CA LEU A 125 4.71 -19.56 3.18
C LEU A 125 5.39 -20.15 1.92
N ILE A 126 5.43 -19.40 0.82
CA ILE A 126 6.12 -19.81 -0.40
C ILE A 126 7.60 -20.09 -0.13
N GLN A 127 8.29 -19.21 0.61
CA GLN A 127 9.69 -19.43 1.01
C GLN A 127 9.87 -20.69 1.87
N PHE A 128 8.94 -20.94 2.79
CA PHE A 128 8.95 -22.13 3.64
C PHE A 128 8.80 -23.40 2.80
N ILE A 129 7.83 -23.44 1.88
CA ILE A 129 7.60 -24.58 0.98
C ILE A 129 8.82 -24.80 0.09
N GLU A 130 9.34 -23.75 -0.55
CA GLU A 130 10.54 -23.80 -1.40
C GLU A 130 11.73 -24.42 -0.66
N THR A 131 11.97 -23.96 0.59
CA THR A 131 13.07 -24.49 1.42
C THR A 131 12.85 -25.95 1.81
N LYS A 132 11.61 -26.34 2.12
CA LYS A 132 11.27 -27.71 2.54
C LYS A 132 11.31 -28.72 1.40
N THR A 133 10.87 -28.33 0.21
CA THR A 133 10.78 -29.22 -0.97
C THR A 133 12.05 -29.22 -1.80
N GLY A 134 12.95 -28.24 -1.63
CA GLY A 134 14.09 -28.04 -2.51
C GLY A 134 13.69 -27.66 -3.94
N ALA A 135 12.50 -27.05 -4.13
CA ALA A 135 11.99 -26.68 -5.44
C ALA A 135 12.93 -25.70 -6.17
N ASP A 136 13.06 -25.87 -7.49
CA ASP A 136 13.88 -24.96 -8.31
C ASP A 136 13.33 -23.52 -8.19
N PRO A 137 14.16 -22.54 -7.79
CA PRO A 137 13.75 -21.14 -7.67
C PRO A 137 13.17 -20.55 -8.96
N ARG A 138 13.53 -21.07 -10.13
CA ARG A 138 12.99 -20.63 -11.42
C ARG A 138 11.53 -21.06 -11.57
N ILE A 139 11.22 -22.30 -11.17
CA ILE A 139 9.84 -22.81 -11.20
C ILE A 139 8.98 -22.05 -10.20
N VAL A 140 9.48 -21.83 -8.99
CA VAL A 140 8.77 -21.04 -7.96
C VAL A 140 8.49 -19.63 -8.46
N ASN A 141 9.45 -18.95 -9.11
CA ASN A 141 9.25 -17.64 -9.70
C ASN A 141 8.21 -17.65 -10.81
N LEU A 142 8.23 -18.67 -11.69
CA LEU A 142 7.25 -18.80 -12.77
C LEU A 142 5.85 -18.99 -12.21
N VAL A 143 5.66 -19.94 -11.28
CA VAL A 143 4.35 -20.20 -10.66
C VAL A 143 3.85 -18.96 -9.91
N MET A 144 4.70 -18.30 -9.15
CA MET A 144 4.36 -17.08 -8.42
C MET A 144 3.98 -15.92 -9.37
N GLY A 145 4.69 -15.78 -10.49
CA GLY A 145 4.38 -14.79 -11.53
C GLY A 145 3.06 -15.07 -12.24
N LEU A 146 2.80 -16.31 -12.62
CA LEU A 146 1.54 -16.73 -13.25
C LEU A 146 0.36 -16.58 -12.28
N ALA A 147 0.53 -16.99 -11.02
CA ALA A 147 -0.49 -16.80 -9.99
C ALA A 147 -0.76 -15.30 -9.75
N GLY A 148 0.30 -14.48 -9.71
CA GLY A 148 0.17 -13.03 -9.58
C GLY A 148 -0.61 -12.42 -10.75
N LEU A 149 -0.29 -12.79 -11.98
CA LEU A 149 -1.00 -12.34 -13.17
C LEU A 149 -2.47 -12.79 -13.17
N TYR A 150 -2.73 -14.05 -12.82
CA TYR A 150 -4.07 -14.58 -12.70
C TYR A 150 -4.92 -13.80 -11.68
N ILE A 151 -4.35 -13.50 -10.49
CA ILE A 151 -5.01 -12.70 -9.46
C ILE A 151 -5.32 -11.28 -9.97
N VAL A 152 -4.41 -10.66 -10.72
CA VAL A 152 -4.66 -9.34 -11.33
C VAL A 152 -5.83 -9.41 -12.31
N ILE A 153 -5.84 -10.40 -13.20
CA ILE A 153 -6.92 -10.57 -14.17
C ILE A 153 -8.27 -10.82 -13.46
N CYS A 154 -8.29 -11.68 -12.44
CA CYS A 154 -9.51 -11.92 -11.64
C CYS A 154 -10.01 -10.64 -10.97
N GLY A 155 -9.11 -9.85 -10.37
CA GLY A 155 -9.48 -8.59 -9.72
C GLY A 155 -10.08 -7.58 -10.69
N CYS A 156 -9.47 -7.41 -11.86
CA CYS A 156 -10.02 -6.54 -12.91
C CYS A 156 -11.40 -7.01 -13.40
N ASN A 157 -11.64 -8.34 -13.47
CA ASN A 157 -12.95 -8.87 -13.85
C ASN A 157 -14.00 -8.66 -12.75
N ILE A 158 -13.65 -8.85 -11.48
CA ILE A 158 -14.56 -8.63 -10.34
C ILE A 158 -15.01 -7.16 -10.32
N ASP A 159 -14.07 -6.24 -10.45
CA ASP A 159 -14.32 -4.80 -10.48
C ASP A 159 -15.19 -4.40 -11.67
N TYR A 160 -14.86 -4.90 -12.88
CA TYR A 160 -15.62 -4.64 -14.10
C TYR A 160 -17.07 -5.16 -14.03
N MET A 161 -17.27 -6.37 -13.50
CA MET A 161 -18.58 -7.01 -13.40
C MET A 161 -19.41 -6.51 -12.21
N ASN A 162 -18.79 -5.78 -11.27
CA ASN A 162 -19.43 -5.26 -10.07
C ASN A 162 -20.25 -6.35 -9.32
N TYR A 163 -19.60 -7.50 -9.06
CA TYR A 163 -20.26 -8.61 -8.39
C TYR A 163 -20.66 -8.26 -6.95
N CYS A 164 -21.95 -8.45 -6.66
CA CYS A 164 -22.51 -8.32 -5.33
C CYS A 164 -22.64 -9.69 -4.63
N THR A 165 -22.55 -9.70 -3.32
CA THR A 165 -22.69 -10.90 -2.48
C THR A 165 -23.29 -10.54 -1.13
N ASP A 166 -24.02 -11.46 -0.53
CA ASP A 166 -24.55 -11.32 0.84
C ASP A 166 -23.54 -11.82 1.90
N ASN A 167 -22.40 -12.38 1.49
CA ASN A 167 -21.44 -12.99 2.37
C ASN A 167 -20.23 -12.08 2.60
N ILE A 168 -20.10 -11.58 3.83
CA ILE A 168 -19.01 -10.70 4.29
C ILE A 168 -17.60 -11.27 4.06
N LEU A 169 -17.45 -12.59 3.96
CA LEU A 169 -16.17 -13.24 3.72
C LEU A 169 -15.60 -12.96 2.32
N PHE A 170 -16.42 -12.48 1.39
CA PHE A 170 -16.00 -12.13 0.04
C PHE A 170 -15.56 -10.66 -0.09
N ILE A 171 -15.84 -9.80 0.89
CA ILE A 171 -15.35 -8.40 0.89
C ILE A 171 -13.84 -8.32 0.64
N PRO A 172 -12.95 -9.09 1.30
CA PRO A 172 -11.53 -9.03 1.05
C PRO A 172 -11.12 -9.33 -0.41
N PHE A 173 -11.96 -10.00 -1.17
CA PHE A 173 -11.68 -10.38 -2.57
C PHE A 173 -12.17 -9.35 -3.60
N GLY A 174 -12.89 -8.31 -3.18
CA GLY A 174 -13.36 -7.24 -4.06
C GLY A 174 -14.85 -7.29 -4.39
N PHE A 175 -15.61 -8.19 -3.75
CA PHE A 175 -17.06 -8.24 -3.91
C PHE A 175 -17.72 -7.15 -3.07
N THR A 176 -18.75 -6.52 -3.60
CA THR A 176 -19.56 -5.53 -2.88
C THR A 176 -20.73 -6.20 -2.17
N ILE A 177 -21.19 -5.61 -1.06
CA ILE A 177 -22.39 -6.05 -0.33
C ILE A 177 -23.42 -4.94 -0.40
N GLU A 178 -24.64 -5.25 -0.79
CA GLU A 178 -25.73 -4.28 -0.82
C GLU A 178 -26.06 -3.79 0.60
N GLY A 179 -26.11 -2.46 0.78
CA GLY A 179 -26.49 -1.85 2.06
C GLY A 179 -25.39 -1.81 3.14
N GLU A 180 -24.19 -2.26 2.84
CA GLU A 180 -23.07 -2.14 3.79
C GLU A 180 -22.63 -0.69 3.98
N PRO A 181 -22.17 -0.35 5.21
CA PRO A 181 -21.68 0.99 5.50
C PRO A 181 -20.46 1.32 4.64
N TYR A 182 -20.37 2.58 4.23
CA TYR A 182 -19.19 3.11 3.55
C TYR A 182 -17.91 2.75 4.32
N MET A 183 -16.97 2.09 3.63
CA MET A 183 -15.67 1.75 4.18
C MET A 183 -14.64 2.76 3.68
N ALA A 184 -14.05 3.50 4.63
CA ALA A 184 -12.95 4.40 4.32
C ALA A 184 -11.70 3.58 3.91
N ASP A 185 -10.95 4.05 2.93
CA ASP A 185 -9.67 3.45 2.47
C ASP A 185 -9.77 1.95 2.15
N TYR A 186 -10.92 1.51 1.60
CA TYR A 186 -11.11 0.11 1.22
C TYR A 186 -10.20 -0.28 0.07
N MET A 187 -9.50 -1.41 0.23
CA MET A 187 -8.64 -1.98 -0.81
C MET A 187 -8.69 -3.51 -0.77
N PRO A 188 -9.27 -4.18 -1.77
CA PRO A 188 -9.39 -5.64 -1.79
C PRO A 188 -8.04 -6.35 -2.02
N LEU A 189 -8.00 -7.65 -1.75
CA LEU A 189 -6.87 -8.51 -2.10
C LEU A 189 -6.65 -8.56 -3.61
N PHE A 190 -7.74 -8.69 -4.38
CA PHE A 190 -7.71 -8.74 -5.83
C PHE A 190 -8.01 -7.33 -6.38
N PRO A 191 -7.16 -6.80 -7.23
CA PRO A 191 -5.98 -7.36 -7.92
C PRO A 191 -4.66 -7.23 -7.14
N TRP A 192 -4.60 -6.53 -6.02
CA TRP A 192 -3.38 -6.00 -5.40
C TRP A 192 -2.43 -7.05 -4.83
N LEU A 193 -2.96 -8.20 -4.37
CA LEU A 193 -2.12 -9.34 -3.98
C LEU A 193 -1.32 -9.87 -5.18
N GLY A 194 -1.90 -9.85 -6.38
CA GLY A 194 -1.21 -10.21 -7.61
C GLY A 194 -0.03 -9.28 -7.91
N VAL A 195 -0.24 -7.97 -7.76
CA VAL A 195 0.82 -6.95 -7.90
C VAL A 195 1.94 -7.17 -6.87
N PHE A 196 1.60 -7.53 -5.64
CA PHE A 196 2.60 -7.87 -4.61
C PHE A 196 3.45 -9.08 -5.01
N LEU A 197 2.82 -10.17 -5.50
CA LEU A 197 3.53 -11.38 -5.94
C LEU A 197 4.44 -11.10 -7.15
N ILE A 198 3.97 -10.33 -8.12
CA ILE A 198 4.80 -9.87 -9.25
C ILE A 198 5.99 -9.06 -8.73
N GLY A 199 5.77 -8.17 -7.76
CA GLY A 199 6.85 -7.46 -7.07
C GLY A 199 7.88 -8.40 -6.44
N CYS A 200 7.44 -9.50 -5.79
CA CYS A 200 8.35 -10.53 -5.26
C CYS A 200 9.17 -11.19 -6.38
N VAL A 201 8.56 -11.52 -7.52
CA VAL A 201 9.27 -12.08 -8.68
C VAL A 201 10.34 -11.11 -9.19
N VAL A 202 9.99 -9.83 -9.36
CA VAL A 202 10.94 -8.77 -9.75
C VAL A 202 12.08 -8.66 -8.73
N GLY A 203 11.77 -8.68 -7.44
CA GLY A 203 12.77 -8.65 -6.38
C GLY A 203 13.75 -9.82 -6.45
N ARG A 204 13.25 -11.03 -6.69
CA ARG A 204 14.08 -12.26 -6.84
C ARG A 204 14.88 -12.28 -8.13
N ALA A 205 14.36 -11.72 -9.22
CA ALA A 205 15.01 -11.72 -10.51
C ALA A 205 16.06 -10.61 -10.64
N CYS A 206 15.72 -9.37 -10.29
CA CYS A 206 16.54 -8.19 -10.55
C CYS A 206 17.46 -7.82 -9.37
N TYR A 207 17.06 -8.13 -8.13
CA TYR A 207 17.77 -7.72 -6.91
C TYR A 207 18.42 -8.91 -6.18
N LYS A 208 18.99 -9.87 -6.91
CA LYS A 208 19.61 -11.10 -6.34
C LYS A 208 20.63 -10.79 -5.24
N ASP A 209 21.46 -9.78 -5.45
CA ASP A 209 22.51 -9.36 -4.51
C ASP A 209 22.02 -8.37 -3.45
N LYS A 210 20.72 -8.02 -3.45
CA LYS A 210 20.11 -7.03 -2.56
C LYS A 210 20.77 -5.64 -2.63
N LYS A 211 21.37 -5.32 -3.78
CA LYS A 211 22.07 -4.06 -4.05
C LYS A 211 21.26 -3.18 -4.99
N THR A 212 21.61 -1.89 -4.99
CA THR A 212 21.03 -0.93 -5.95
C THR A 212 21.36 -1.30 -7.40
N LEU A 213 20.39 -1.16 -8.29
CA LEU A 213 20.58 -1.28 -9.73
C LEU A 213 21.24 -0.02 -10.32
N PHE A 214 21.19 1.09 -9.60
CA PHE A 214 21.69 2.41 -10.02
C PHE A 214 22.88 2.84 -9.14
N ALA A 215 24.04 2.19 -9.31
CA ALA A 215 25.24 2.43 -8.52
C ALA A 215 25.76 3.89 -8.64
N ASN A 216 25.62 4.51 -9.82
CA ASN A 216 26.11 5.85 -10.12
C ASN A 216 24.98 6.90 -10.02
N LYS A 217 24.64 7.25 -8.77
CA LYS A 217 23.66 8.30 -8.50
C LYS A 217 24.25 9.68 -8.83
N VAL A 218 23.66 10.39 -9.77
CA VAL A 218 24.07 11.76 -10.12
C VAL A 218 23.96 12.69 -8.92
N LYS A 219 24.90 13.63 -8.74
CA LYS A 219 24.92 14.54 -7.55
C LYS A 219 23.61 15.30 -7.37
N ALA A 220 22.98 15.77 -8.45
CA ALA A 220 21.68 16.47 -8.40
C ALA A 220 20.56 15.55 -7.86
N MET A 221 20.51 14.29 -8.30
CA MET A 221 19.55 13.31 -7.78
C MET A 221 19.75 13.03 -6.29
N LYS A 222 20.97 13.12 -5.77
CA LYS A 222 21.23 12.90 -4.33
C LYS A 222 20.57 13.95 -3.43
N VAL A 223 20.42 15.17 -3.91
CA VAL A 223 19.79 16.27 -3.13
C VAL A 223 18.28 16.07 -3.09
N ILE A 224 17.64 15.82 -4.25
CA ILE A 224 16.18 15.68 -4.38
C ILE A 224 15.70 14.34 -3.80
N SER A 225 16.45 13.26 -3.96
CA SER A 225 16.02 11.93 -3.51
C SER A 225 16.08 11.72 -2.01
N ARG A 226 16.99 12.40 -1.28
CA ARG A 226 17.14 12.20 0.17
C ARG A 226 15.87 12.41 0.99
N PRO A 227 15.13 13.53 0.85
CA PRO A 227 13.88 13.71 1.59
C PRO A 227 12.83 12.68 1.20
N VAL A 228 12.72 12.35 -0.10
CA VAL A 228 11.76 11.34 -0.59
C VAL A 228 12.12 9.94 -0.07
N GLU A 229 13.41 9.57 -0.08
CA GLU A 229 13.89 8.30 0.51
C GLU A 229 13.61 8.24 2.02
N PHE A 230 13.75 9.36 2.73
CA PHE A 230 13.42 9.42 4.16
C PHE A 230 11.94 9.12 4.40
N ILE A 231 11.03 9.72 3.61
CA ILE A 231 9.61 9.43 3.64
C ILE A 231 9.36 7.94 3.35
N GLY A 232 9.99 7.40 2.30
CA GLY A 232 9.85 5.97 1.94
C GLY A 232 10.34 5.00 3.02
N ARG A 233 11.39 5.35 3.76
CA ARG A 233 11.90 4.54 4.89
C ARG A 233 10.94 4.50 6.07
N HIS A 234 10.23 5.59 6.31
CA HIS A 234 9.28 5.75 7.42
C HIS A 234 7.83 5.56 6.98
N SER A 235 7.62 4.92 5.82
CA SER A 235 6.32 4.82 5.16
C SER A 235 5.21 4.25 6.04
N LEU A 236 5.48 3.26 6.90
CA LEU A 236 4.46 2.70 7.77
C LEU A 236 3.97 3.70 8.82
N ILE A 237 4.88 4.43 9.47
CA ILE A 237 4.52 5.41 10.50
C ILE A 237 3.76 6.58 9.85
N ILE A 238 4.25 7.07 8.71
CA ILE A 238 3.61 8.16 7.97
C ILE A 238 2.22 7.72 7.50
N TYR A 239 2.09 6.49 6.96
CA TYR A 239 0.81 5.94 6.56
C TYR A 239 -0.19 5.84 7.73
N LEU A 240 0.25 5.38 8.91
CA LEU A 240 -0.66 5.26 10.07
C LEU A 240 -1.07 6.62 10.63
N ALA A 241 -0.20 7.62 10.57
CA ALA A 241 -0.44 8.92 11.17
C ALA A 241 -1.13 9.92 10.22
N HIS A 242 -1.03 9.72 8.89
CA HIS A 242 -1.36 10.76 7.92
C HIS A 242 -2.80 11.26 8.03
N GLN A 243 -3.77 10.36 8.08
CA GLN A 243 -5.18 10.75 8.08
C GLN A 243 -5.55 11.51 9.37
N LEU A 244 -5.06 11.07 10.52
CA LEU A 244 -5.28 11.78 11.79
C LEU A 244 -4.67 13.18 11.76
N VAL A 245 -3.48 13.32 11.20
CA VAL A 245 -2.76 14.60 11.12
C VAL A 245 -3.43 15.52 10.10
N ILE A 246 -3.69 15.04 8.88
CA ILE A 246 -4.30 15.85 7.80
C ILE A 246 -5.69 16.31 8.23
N TYR A 247 -6.55 15.35 8.61
CA TYR A 247 -7.93 15.67 9.02
C TYR A 247 -7.95 16.60 10.23
N GLY A 248 -7.09 16.36 11.24
CA GLY A 248 -7.00 17.22 12.41
C GLY A 248 -6.58 18.65 12.08
N ILE A 249 -5.60 18.84 11.21
CA ILE A 249 -5.16 20.17 10.75
C ILE A 249 -6.30 20.88 9.99
N LEU A 250 -6.92 20.18 9.03
CA LEU A 250 -8.01 20.74 8.26
C LEU A 250 -9.20 21.10 9.14
N PHE A 251 -9.55 20.22 10.09
CA PHE A 251 -10.64 20.49 11.04
C PHE A 251 -10.42 21.79 11.83
N VAL A 252 -9.20 21.99 12.37
CA VAL A 252 -8.86 23.21 13.11
C VAL A 252 -8.95 24.44 12.19
N ILE A 253 -8.41 24.38 10.98
CA ILE A 253 -8.43 25.47 10.01
C ILE A 253 -9.89 25.86 9.68
N PHE A 254 -10.72 24.89 9.32
CA PHE A 254 -12.11 25.16 8.95
C PHE A 254 -12.97 25.59 10.15
N TRP A 255 -12.68 25.06 11.34
CA TRP A 255 -13.33 25.53 12.57
C TRP A 255 -13.01 27.01 12.85
N LEU A 256 -11.74 27.42 12.74
CA LEU A 256 -11.34 28.84 12.91
C LEU A 256 -12.00 29.74 11.87
N ILE A 257 -12.05 29.34 10.60
CA ILE A 257 -12.69 30.13 9.53
C ILE A 257 -14.19 30.31 9.80
N ARG A 258 -14.87 29.23 10.26
CA ARG A 258 -16.31 29.29 10.58
C ARG A 258 -16.62 30.13 11.85
N SER A 259 -15.70 30.11 12.83
CA SER A 259 -15.84 30.86 14.07
C SER A 259 -15.54 32.36 13.89
N ALA A 260 -14.87 32.74 12.80
CA ALA A 260 -14.54 34.15 12.47
C ALA A 260 -15.59 34.81 11.56
N ARG A 261 -16.60 34.07 11.12
CA ARG A 261 -17.78 34.57 10.36
C ARG A 261 -18.99 34.69 11.24
#